data_253ae932337ece9ef2c6b3ccac18bded
#
_entry.id   253ae932337ece9ef2c6b3ccac18bded
#
_cell.length_a   1.000
_cell.length_b   1.000
_cell.length_c   1.000
_cell.angle_alpha   90.00
_cell.angle_beta   90.00
_cell.angle_gamma   90.00
#
_symmetry.space_group_name_H-M   'P 1'
#
loop_
_entity.id
_entity.type
_entity.pdbx_description
1 polymer ?
#
loop_
_entity_poly.entity_id
_entity_poly.type
_entity_poly.pdbx_seq_one_letter_code
_entity_poly.pdbx_strand_id
1 'polypeptide(L)'
;HRITRAIQDDPRHYEGVISLDDLKYEEAGWEVFPFLDMVEIEGVYWSHYFINPNSLTKNTIGGTMETKLKNLGFSFVYGHQQILQMGILYRSNGDSIQGAVCGSFYQHDEAYMGKQGNMSHWRGAIMLNEVQNGKYDIMPLSLDYLLRKWDY
;
A
#
# COMPACT_ATOMS: atom_id res chain seq x y z
N HIS A 1 8.02 2.54 9.43
CA HIS A 1 9.43 2.16 9.20
C HIS A 1 10.39 3.37 9.22
N ARG A 2 9.90 4.62 8.99
CA ARG A 2 10.75 5.82 9.09
C ARG A 2 11.26 6.05 10.52
N ILE A 3 10.40 5.88 11.53
CA ILE A 3 10.80 5.98 12.95
C ILE A 3 11.82 4.90 13.28
N THR A 4 11.52 3.64 12.99
CA THR A 4 12.42 2.51 13.24
C THR A 4 13.77 2.72 12.57
N ARG A 5 13.77 3.20 11.31
CA ARG A 5 15.01 3.49 10.60
C ARG A 5 15.78 4.65 11.21
N ALA A 6 15.12 5.72 11.61
CA ALA A 6 15.78 6.85 12.26
C ALA A 6 16.50 6.41 13.54
N ILE A 7 15.84 5.56 14.37
CA ILE A 7 16.45 5.00 15.57
C ILE A 7 17.67 4.11 15.22
N GLN A 8 17.55 3.28 14.17
CA GLN A 8 18.65 2.41 13.74
C GLN A 8 19.85 3.20 13.18
N ASP A 9 19.58 4.26 12.42
CA ASP A 9 20.61 5.09 11.79
C ASP A 9 21.34 5.98 12.82
N ASP A 10 20.64 6.44 13.86
CA ASP A 10 21.23 7.25 14.94
C ASP A 10 20.62 6.93 16.32
N PRO A 11 20.98 5.79 16.91
CA PRO A 11 20.43 5.35 18.18
C PRO A 11 20.79 6.30 19.33
N ARG A 12 21.91 7.01 19.26
CA ARG A 12 22.33 7.92 20.34
C ARG A 12 21.38 9.11 20.51
N HIS A 13 20.75 9.55 19.42
CA HIS A 13 19.79 10.68 19.45
C HIS A 13 18.36 10.23 19.65
N TYR A 14 17.98 9.06 19.17
CA TYR A 14 16.57 8.70 19.04
C TYR A 14 16.11 7.55 19.93
N GLU A 15 17.03 6.66 20.39
CA GLU A 15 16.67 5.56 21.29
C GLU A 15 16.13 6.10 22.62
N GLY A 16 14.92 5.70 22.99
CA GLY A 16 14.23 6.19 24.19
C GLY A 16 13.64 7.61 24.08
N VAL A 17 13.80 8.29 22.92
CA VAL A 17 13.23 9.61 22.67
C VAL A 17 11.99 9.51 21.77
N ILE A 18 12.04 8.64 20.76
CA ILE A 18 10.91 8.35 19.87
C ILE A 18 10.72 6.84 19.75
N SER A 19 9.46 6.43 19.65
CA SER A 19 9.08 5.02 19.45
C SER A 19 7.86 4.91 18.52
N LEU A 20 7.50 3.69 18.12
CA LEU A 20 6.24 3.45 17.44
C LEU A 20 5.04 3.68 18.36
N ASP A 21 5.21 3.51 19.67
CA ASP A 21 4.17 3.69 20.67
C ASP A 21 3.72 5.15 20.77
N ASP A 22 4.60 6.11 20.41
CA ASP A 22 4.24 7.55 20.36
C ASP A 22 3.15 7.84 19.32
N LEU A 23 2.94 6.95 18.34
CA LEU A 23 1.87 7.06 17.36
C LEU A 23 0.49 6.67 17.90
N LYS A 24 0.45 6.04 19.09
CA LYS A 24 -0.77 5.69 19.84
C LYS A 24 -1.83 4.94 19.01
N TYR A 25 -1.37 4.08 18.12
CA TYR A 25 -2.26 3.32 17.24
C TYR A 25 -3.23 2.43 18.03
N GLU A 26 -2.72 1.71 19.04
CA GLU A 26 -3.53 0.83 19.87
C GLU A 26 -4.56 1.63 20.70
N GLU A 27 -4.17 2.79 21.26
CA GLU A 27 -5.08 3.69 21.97
C GLU A 27 -6.19 4.21 21.04
N ALA A 28 -5.90 4.38 19.76
CA ALA A 28 -6.87 4.78 18.73
C ALA A 28 -7.69 3.60 18.18
N GLY A 29 -7.51 2.39 18.69
CA GLY A 29 -8.25 1.19 18.27
C GLY A 29 -7.72 0.54 16.99
N TRP A 30 -6.48 0.82 16.60
CA TRP A 30 -5.84 0.19 15.44
C TRP A 30 -5.12 -1.09 15.84
N GLU A 31 -5.29 -2.14 15.06
CA GLU A 31 -4.44 -3.31 15.10
C GLU A 31 -3.20 -3.07 14.23
N VAL A 32 -2.01 -3.25 14.80
CA VAL A 32 -0.74 -2.97 14.13
C VAL A 32 0.00 -4.26 13.83
N PHE A 33 0.33 -4.48 12.58
CA PHE A 33 1.10 -5.65 12.13
C PHE A 33 2.56 -5.26 11.86
N PRO A 34 3.52 -6.17 12.05
CA PRO A 34 4.91 -5.94 11.72
C PRO A 34 5.12 -5.53 10.25
N PHE A 35 6.19 -4.79 9.99
CA PHE A 35 6.50 -4.32 8.64
C PHE A 35 6.70 -5.50 7.68
N LEU A 36 5.99 -5.48 6.55
CA LEU A 36 5.92 -6.50 5.50
C LEU A 36 5.20 -7.80 5.88
N ASP A 37 4.59 -7.89 7.03
CA ASP A 37 3.67 -8.98 7.28
C ASP A 37 2.53 -8.95 6.25
N MET A 38 2.15 -10.13 5.82
CA MET A 38 1.00 -10.31 4.93
C MET A 38 -0.24 -10.60 5.78
N VAL A 39 -1.17 -9.67 5.79
CA VAL A 39 -2.45 -9.82 6.49
C VAL A 39 -3.49 -10.25 5.49
N GLU A 40 -4.19 -11.33 5.76
CA GLU A 40 -5.28 -11.82 4.91
C GLU A 40 -6.62 -11.43 5.52
N ILE A 41 -7.46 -10.78 4.72
CA ILE A 41 -8.83 -10.42 5.07
C ILE A 41 -9.74 -10.85 3.93
N GLU A 42 -10.66 -11.77 4.19
CA GLU A 42 -11.63 -12.29 3.21
C GLU A 42 -11.01 -12.73 1.89
N GLY A 43 -9.83 -13.36 1.94
CA GLY A 43 -9.10 -13.85 0.76
C GLY A 43 -8.31 -12.79 0.01
N VAL A 44 -8.24 -11.57 0.52
CA VAL A 44 -7.40 -10.48 0.00
C VAL A 44 -6.19 -10.29 0.91
N TYR A 45 -5.00 -10.30 0.35
CA TYR A 45 -3.76 -10.07 1.08
C TYR A 45 -3.35 -8.61 1.09
N TRP A 46 -2.97 -8.12 2.26
CA TRP A 46 -2.57 -6.74 2.52
C TRP A 46 -1.14 -6.70 3.03
N SER A 47 -0.35 -5.77 2.53
CA SER A 47 0.99 -5.48 3.03
C SER A 47 1.42 -4.07 2.62
N HIS A 48 2.49 -3.54 3.19
CA HIS A 48 3.08 -2.29 2.72
C HIS A 48 3.55 -2.40 1.25
N TYR A 49 4.20 -3.52 0.92
CA TYR A 49 4.45 -4.01 -0.44
C TYR A 49 4.70 -5.52 -0.41
N PHE A 50 4.64 -6.16 -1.57
CA PHE A 50 5.00 -7.55 -1.72
C PHE A 50 6.38 -7.69 -2.38
N ILE A 51 7.14 -8.69 -1.93
CA ILE A 51 8.41 -9.05 -2.55
C ILE A 51 8.10 -9.89 -3.80
N ASN A 52 8.83 -9.63 -4.89
CA ASN A 52 8.73 -10.47 -6.08
C ASN A 52 9.30 -11.87 -5.78
N PRO A 53 8.49 -12.93 -5.76
CA PRO A 53 8.96 -14.28 -5.42
C PRO A 53 9.99 -14.82 -6.42
N ASN A 54 9.95 -14.32 -7.65
CA ASN A 54 10.85 -14.71 -8.75
C ASN A 54 12.14 -13.86 -8.82
N SER A 55 12.32 -12.90 -7.92
CA SER A 55 13.51 -12.06 -7.87
C SER A 55 14.58 -12.64 -6.96
N LEU A 56 15.80 -12.80 -7.46
CA LEU A 56 16.95 -13.23 -6.66
C LEU A 56 17.31 -12.22 -5.57
N THR A 57 17.10 -10.93 -5.82
CA THR A 57 17.44 -9.83 -4.92
C THR A 57 16.31 -9.49 -3.94
N LYS A 58 15.19 -10.21 -4.00
CA LYS A 58 14.02 -9.99 -3.12
C LYS A 58 13.50 -8.54 -3.15
N ASN A 59 13.51 -7.93 -4.31
CA ASN A 59 13.00 -6.58 -4.50
C ASN A 59 11.48 -6.53 -4.46
N THR A 60 10.95 -5.35 -4.19
CA THR A 60 9.51 -5.04 -4.32
C THR A 60 9.00 -5.46 -5.70
N ILE A 61 7.83 -6.08 -5.73
CA ILE A 61 7.21 -6.47 -6.99
C ILE A 61 6.91 -5.25 -7.87
N GLY A 62 7.39 -5.28 -9.10
CA GLY A 62 7.23 -4.23 -10.10
C GLY A 62 6.40 -4.67 -11.29
N GLY A 63 6.37 -3.82 -12.31
CA GLY A 63 5.70 -4.11 -13.58
C GLY A 63 4.22 -3.75 -13.62
N THR A 64 3.52 -4.24 -14.64
CA THR A 64 2.08 -4.05 -14.82
C THR A 64 1.29 -4.83 -13.77
N MET A 65 0.01 -4.46 -13.58
CA MET A 65 -0.87 -5.20 -12.66
C MET A 65 -1.00 -6.68 -13.06
N GLU A 66 -1.06 -6.97 -14.34
CA GLU A 66 -1.10 -8.35 -14.83
C GLU A 66 0.17 -9.14 -14.43
N THR A 67 1.34 -8.52 -14.57
CA THR A 67 2.62 -9.13 -14.13
C THR A 67 2.63 -9.39 -12.63
N LYS A 68 2.15 -8.45 -11.83
CA LYS A 68 2.04 -8.59 -10.38
C LYS A 68 1.11 -9.73 -9.99
N LEU A 69 -0.08 -9.79 -10.58
CA LEU A 69 -1.06 -10.86 -10.33
C LEU A 69 -0.54 -12.24 -10.72
N LYS A 70 0.13 -12.35 -11.87
CA LYS A 70 0.76 -13.62 -12.31
C LYS A 70 1.85 -14.09 -11.35
N ASN A 71 2.68 -13.17 -10.85
CA ASN A 71 3.81 -13.52 -9.99
C ASN A 71 3.37 -13.83 -8.55
N LEU A 72 2.41 -13.09 -8.01
CA LEU A 72 1.92 -13.29 -6.63
C LEU A 72 0.91 -14.44 -6.54
N GLY A 73 0.02 -14.59 -7.52
CA GLY A 73 -0.91 -15.70 -7.60
C GLY A 73 -2.15 -15.61 -6.69
N PHE A 74 -2.34 -14.49 -5.99
CA PHE A 74 -3.46 -14.21 -5.09
C PHE A 74 -4.00 -12.79 -5.25
N SER A 75 -5.18 -12.52 -4.71
CA SER A 75 -5.74 -11.17 -4.66
C SER A 75 -5.04 -10.32 -3.59
N PHE A 76 -4.74 -9.07 -3.91
CA PHE A 76 -3.94 -8.23 -3.02
C PHE A 76 -4.27 -6.74 -3.10
N VAL A 77 -3.90 -6.03 -2.03
CA VAL A 77 -3.83 -4.56 -1.97
C VAL A 77 -2.53 -4.15 -1.29
N TYR A 78 -1.83 -3.18 -1.86
CA TYR A 78 -0.64 -2.60 -1.24
C TYR A 78 -0.40 -1.13 -1.61
N GLY A 79 0.43 -0.45 -0.84
CA GLY A 79 0.84 0.94 -1.05
C GLY A 79 2.21 1.08 -1.73
N HIS A 80 3.13 1.81 -1.10
CA HIS A 80 4.54 1.97 -1.45
C HIS A 80 4.85 2.56 -2.85
N GLN A 81 4.28 2.02 -3.90
CA GLN A 81 4.45 2.52 -5.27
C GLN A 81 3.44 3.64 -5.55
N GLN A 82 3.61 4.77 -5.14
CA GLN A 82 2.79 5.99 -5.19
C GLN A 82 1.96 6.25 -6.48
N ILE A 83 1.55 5.19 -7.15
CA ILE A 83 0.72 5.17 -8.35
C ILE A 83 -0.58 4.40 -8.09
N LEU A 84 -1.62 4.71 -8.81
CA LEU A 84 -2.83 3.90 -8.83
C LEU A 84 -2.70 2.84 -9.92
N GLN A 85 -2.75 1.58 -9.53
CA GLN A 85 -2.89 0.46 -10.47
C GLN A 85 -3.98 -0.49 -9.97
N MET A 86 -4.80 -0.98 -10.89
CA MET A 86 -5.87 -1.93 -10.59
C MET A 86 -6.00 -2.92 -11.74
N GLY A 87 -6.42 -4.13 -11.45
CA GLY A 87 -6.69 -5.10 -12.48
C GLY A 87 -7.22 -6.42 -11.95
N ILE A 88 -7.72 -7.21 -12.89
CA ILE A 88 -8.27 -8.55 -12.68
C ILE A 88 -7.53 -9.50 -13.61
N LEU A 89 -7.09 -10.64 -13.09
CA LEU A 89 -6.54 -11.74 -13.86
C LEU A 89 -7.54 -12.90 -13.85
N TYR A 90 -8.12 -13.20 -15.01
CA TYR A 90 -9.00 -14.34 -15.21
C TYR A 90 -8.18 -15.60 -15.46
N ARG A 91 -8.61 -16.71 -14.87
CA ARG A 91 -8.02 -18.03 -15.02
C ARG A 91 -8.90 -18.91 -15.88
N SER A 92 -8.30 -19.89 -16.56
CA SER A 92 -9.03 -20.79 -17.47
C SER A 92 -10.07 -21.67 -16.77
N ASN A 93 -9.99 -21.85 -15.47
CA ASN A 93 -10.98 -22.57 -14.66
C ASN A 93 -12.22 -21.74 -14.29
N GLY A 94 -12.33 -20.50 -14.80
CA GLY A 94 -13.43 -19.59 -14.51
C GLY A 94 -13.23 -18.74 -13.24
N ASP A 95 -12.14 -18.93 -12.52
CA ASP A 95 -11.79 -18.11 -11.35
C ASP A 95 -11.04 -16.84 -11.74
N SER A 96 -10.91 -15.91 -10.81
CA SER A 96 -10.15 -14.68 -11.01
C SER A 96 -9.50 -14.22 -9.70
N ILE A 97 -8.40 -13.48 -9.84
CA ILE A 97 -7.76 -12.76 -8.76
C ILE A 97 -7.66 -11.27 -9.10
N GLN A 98 -7.68 -10.41 -8.09
CA GLN A 98 -7.72 -8.96 -8.26
C GLN A 98 -6.53 -8.32 -7.55
N GLY A 99 -6.03 -7.22 -8.09
CA GLY A 99 -4.93 -6.49 -7.47
C GLY A 99 -5.15 -4.99 -7.50
N ALA A 100 -4.71 -4.33 -6.43
CA ALA A 100 -4.70 -2.88 -6.34
C ALA A 100 -3.40 -2.36 -5.72
N VAL A 101 -2.88 -1.28 -6.30
CA VAL A 101 -1.84 -0.43 -5.70
C VAL A 101 -2.50 0.91 -5.43
N CYS A 102 -2.52 1.33 -4.17
CA CYS A 102 -3.41 2.39 -3.69
C CYS A 102 -2.78 3.80 -3.67
N GLY A 103 -1.64 4.00 -4.35
CA GLY A 103 -1.02 5.33 -4.43
C GLY A 103 -0.51 5.85 -3.09
N SER A 104 -0.68 7.15 -2.87
CA SER A 104 -0.24 7.86 -1.67
C SER A 104 -1.37 8.72 -1.09
N PHE A 105 -1.25 9.11 0.18
CA PHE A 105 -2.22 9.97 0.85
C PHE A 105 -1.51 11.11 1.59
N TYR A 106 -1.07 12.12 0.81
CA TYR A 106 -0.44 13.33 1.33
C TYR A 106 -0.60 14.49 0.33
N GLN A 107 -0.50 15.73 0.79
CA GLN A 107 -0.67 16.94 -0.03
C GLN A 107 0.63 17.57 -0.50
N HIS A 108 1.74 17.37 0.23
CA HIS A 108 3.02 17.98 -0.08
C HIS A 108 3.72 17.34 -1.28
N ASP A 109 4.65 18.05 -1.88
CA ASP A 109 5.56 17.50 -2.87
C ASP A 109 6.85 16.99 -2.20
N GLU A 110 7.30 15.82 -2.63
CA GLU A 110 8.56 15.23 -2.18
C GLU A 110 9.73 15.87 -2.94
N ALA A 111 10.59 16.62 -2.23
CA ALA A 111 11.66 17.38 -2.84
C ALA A 111 12.65 16.54 -3.65
N TYR A 112 12.92 15.29 -3.19
CA TYR A 112 13.86 14.38 -3.85
C TYR A 112 13.38 13.85 -5.21
N MET A 113 12.08 13.95 -5.51
CA MET A 113 11.48 13.41 -6.73
C MET A 113 11.41 14.42 -7.88
N GLY A 114 11.59 15.69 -7.57
CA GLY A 114 11.41 16.76 -8.54
C GLY A 114 9.97 16.86 -9.07
N LYS A 115 9.74 17.80 -9.97
CA LYS A 115 8.39 18.11 -10.47
C LYS A 115 7.73 16.95 -11.21
N GLN A 116 8.45 16.28 -12.10
CA GLN A 116 7.89 15.16 -12.89
C GLN A 116 7.49 13.98 -12.01
N GLY A 117 8.30 13.62 -11.02
CA GLY A 117 8.00 12.54 -10.09
C GLY A 117 6.72 12.84 -9.30
N ASN A 118 6.61 14.03 -8.74
CA ASN A 118 5.44 14.43 -7.98
C ASN A 118 4.14 14.48 -8.82
N MET A 119 4.22 14.90 -10.08
CA MET A 119 3.07 14.90 -10.99
C MET A 119 2.58 13.52 -11.38
N SER A 120 3.43 12.49 -11.30
CA SER A 120 3.07 11.10 -11.63
C SER A 120 2.42 10.35 -10.47
N HIS A 121 2.41 10.91 -9.28
CA HIS A 121 1.78 10.28 -8.11
C HIS A 121 0.27 10.38 -8.17
N TRP A 122 -0.40 9.26 -7.94
CA TRP A 122 -1.81 9.29 -7.61
C TRP A 122 -1.98 9.49 -6.11
N ARG A 123 -2.79 10.47 -5.73
CA ARG A 123 -3.07 10.80 -4.33
C ARG A 123 -4.54 10.55 -4.05
N GLY A 124 -4.82 9.75 -3.02
CA GLY A 124 -6.17 9.39 -2.66
C GLY A 124 -6.25 8.14 -1.79
N ALA A 125 -7.46 7.64 -1.64
CA ALA A 125 -7.77 6.40 -0.96
C ALA A 125 -8.56 5.48 -1.89
N ILE A 126 -8.57 4.19 -1.61
CA ILE A 126 -9.45 3.24 -2.26
C ILE A 126 -10.41 2.63 -1.24
N MET A 127 -11.65 2.46 -1.63
CA MET A 127 -12.60 1.64 -0.88
C MET A 127 -12.79 0.32 -1.62
N LEU A 128 -12.82 -0.75 -0.86
CA LEU A 128 -13.21 -2.07 -1.35
C LEU A 128 -14.59 -2.38 -0.78
N ASN A 129 -15.54 -2.63 -1.66
CA ASN A 129 -16.90 -3.00 -1.30
C ASN A 129 -17.11 -4.49 -1.60
N GLU A 130 -18.05 -5.12 -0.88
CA GLU A 130 -18.44 -6.52 -1.07
C GLU A 130 -17.24 -7.48 -1.11
N VAL A 131 -16.28 -7.28 -0.19
CA VAL A 131 -15.06 -8.11 -0.13
C VAL A 131 -15.46 -9.52 0.30
N GLN A 132 -15.22 -10.50 -0.58
CA GLN A 132 -15.55 -11.90 -0.33
C GLN A 132 -14.71 -12.85 -1.18
N ASN A 133 -14.09 -13.83 -0.57
CA ASN A 133 -13.32 -14.87 -1.27
C ASN A 133 -12.27 -14.31 -2.24
N GLY A 134 -11.56 -13.26 -1.84
CA GLY A 134 -10.52 -12.60 -2.65
C GLY A 134 -11.05 -11.73 -3.79
N LYS A 135 -12.35 -11.44 -3.83
CA LYS A 135 -13.00 -10.56 -4.81
C LYS A 135 -13.57 -9.33 -4.13
N TYR A 136 -13.63 -8.22 -4.84
CA TYR A 136 -14.12 -6.96 -4.33
C TYR A 136 -14.50 -6.00 -5.45
N ASP A 137 -15.41 -5.07 -5.16
CA ASP A 137 -15.66 -3.91 -5.99
C ASP A 137 -14.83 -2.74 -5.50
N ILE A 138 -13.97 -2.19 -6.37
CA ILE A 138 -13.05 -1.12 -6.02
C ILE A 138 -13.58 0.25 -6.41
N MET A 139 -13.51 1.21 -5.47
CA MET A 139 -13.86 2.61 -5.69
C MET A 139 -12.68 3.51 -5.33
N PRO A 140 -11.94 4.04 -6.32
CA PRO A 140 -10.91 5.04 -6.08
C PRO A 140 -11.51 6.40 -5.71
N LEU A 141 -10.98 7.02 -4.67
CA LEU A 141 -11.36 8.35 -4.19
C LEU A 141 -10.12 9.25 -4.25
N SER A 142 -10.03 10.11 -5.29
CA SER A 142 -8.87 11.00 -5.39
C SER A 142 -8.84 12.01 -4.24
N LEU A 143 -7.65 12.43 -3.83
CA LEU A 143 -7.48 13.43 -2.78
C LEU A 143 -8.17 14.76 -3.17
N ASP A 144 -8.10 15.15 -4.44
CA ASP A 144 -8.80 16.33 -4.94
C ASP A 144 -10.32 16.24 -4.77
N TYR A 145 -10.90 15.05 -5.00
CA TYR A 145 -12.31 14.82 -4.73
C TYR A 145 -12.62 14.92 -3.25
N LEU A 146 -11.81 14.31 -2.40
CA LEU A 146 -11.99 14.33 -0.95
C LEU A 146 -11.90 15.75 -0.39
N LEU A 147 -10.92 16.53 -0.81
CA LEU A 147 -10.77 17.93 -0.41
C LEU A 147 -11.98 18.77 -0.82
N ARG A 148 -12.42 18.70 -2.06
CA ARG A 148 -13.63 19.43 -2.51
C ARG A 148 -14.90 19.03 -1.77
N LYS A 149 -14.96 17.80 -1.27
CA LYS A 149 -16.17 17.28 -0.61
C LYS A 149 -16.20 17.61 0.88
N TRP A 150 -15.06 17.66 1.56
CA TRP A 150 -14.95 17.74 3.02
C TRP A 150 -13.99 18.84 3.53
N ASP A 151 -13.44 19.67 2.63
CA ASP A 151 -12.70 20.86 3.06
C ASP A 151 -13.70 21.92 3.52
N TYR A 152 -13.65 22.28 4.81
CA TYR A 152 -14.51 23.26 5.48
C TYR A 152 -13.77 24.57 5.69
#